data_61d64236e2764aa84d0899eb82a46e38
#
_entry.id   61d64236e2764aa84d0899eb82a46e38
#
_cell.length_a   1.000
_cell.length_b   1.000
_cell.length_c   1.000
_cell.angle_alpha   90.00
_cell.angle_beta   90.00
_cell.angle_gamma   90.00
#
_symmetry.space_group_name_H-M   'P 1'
#
loop_
_entity.id
_entity.type
_entity.pdbx_description
1 polymer ?
#
loop_
_entity_poly.entity_id
_entity_poly.type
_entity_poly.pdbx_seq_one_letter_code
_entity_poly.pdbx_strand_id
1 'polypeptide(L)'
;MQAVTAITSRRVSDLYLNISHFLDHFIMLVFAKAAYDAGRYFGLGYEQIMVYGVGGFVLFGGMAPLAAHLADRFSRSAMMVVFHFGIGLAAVLASMTQSVWQLAGAIGLIGVFAAIYHPVGIAMLIQSNRRIGFRLGINGVFGNMGVA
;
A
#
# COMPACT_ATOMS: atom_id res chain seq x y z
N MET A 1 -31.89 9.07 -14.66
CA MET A 1 -31.47 8.66 -13.30
C MET A 1 -30.33 7.63 -13.33
N GLN A 2 -30.45 6.49 -14.01
CA GLN A 2 -29.42 5.44 -14.05
C GLN A 2 -28.04 5.91 -14.57
N ALA A 3 -27.97 6.77 -15.58
CA ALA A 3 -26.70 7.28 -16.12
C ALA A 3 -25.95 8.17 -15.09
N VAL A 4 -26.66 9.02 -14.37
CA VAL A 4 -26.07 9.90 -13.33
C VAL A 4 -25.52 9.05 -12.18
N THR A 5 -26.27 8.07 -11.71
CA THR A 5 -25.84 7.15 -10.65
C THR A 5 -24.60 6.36 -11.06
N ALA A 6 -24.52 5.88 -12.29
CA ALA A 6 -23.36 5.15 -12.81
C ALA A 6 -22.10 6.03 -12.91
N ILE A 7 -22.25 7.30 -13.28
CA ILE A 7 -21.12 8.27 -13.37
C ILE A 7 -20.63 8.58 -11.96
N THR A 8 -21.51 8.80 -11.00
CA THR A 8 -21.16 9.10 -9.60
C THR A 8 -20.43 7.92 -8.96
N SER A 9 -20.95 6.70 -9.13
CA SER A 9 -20.33 5.47 -8.61
C SER A 9 -18.89 5.28 -9.15
N ARG A 10 -18.66 5.57 -10.44
CA ARG A 10 -17.32 5.46 -11.04
C ARG A 10 -16.35 6.49 -10.50
N ARG A 11 -16.79 7.75 -10.32
CA ARG A 11 -15.93 8.81 -9.75
C ARG A 11 -15.51 8.49 -8.32
N VAL A 12 -16.41 7.95 -7.52
CA VAL A 12 -16.12 7.51 -6.16
C VAL A 12 -15.12 6.35 -6.17
N SER A 13 -15.27 5.38 -7.09
CA SER A 13 -14.32 4.28 -7.24
C SER A 13 -12.94 4.77 -7.65
N ASP A 14 -12.84 5.69 -8.61
CA ASP A 14 -11.55 6.26 -9.05
C ASP A 14 -10.88 7.04 -7.92
N LEU A 15 -11.62 7.84 -7.16
CA LEU A 15 -11.09 8.57 -6.02
C LEU A 15 -10.58 7.60 -4.94
N TYR A 16 -11.34 6.57 -4.64
CA TYR A 16 -10.93 5.50 -3.71
C TYR A 16 -9.61 4.86 -4.13
N LEU A 17 -9.48 4.46 -5.40
CA LEU A 17 -8.25 3.86 -5.91
C LEU A 17 -7.07 4.84 -5.91
N ASN A 18 -7.30 6.12 -6.17
CA ASN A 18 -6.27 7.14 -6.11
C ASN A 18 -5.76 7.36 -4.67
N ILE A 19 -6.68 7.45 -3.70
CA ILE A 19 -6.32 7.54 -2.27
C ILE A 19 -5.59 6.27 -1.83
N SER A 20 -6.00 5.10 -2.31
CA SER A 20 -5.33 3.83 -2.02
C SER A 20 -3.89 3.83 -2.52
N HIS A 21 -3.62 4.38 -3.71
CA HIS A 21 -2.26 4.49 -4.26
C HIS A 21 -1.38 5.44 -3.44
N PHE A 22 -1.95 6.57 -3.04
CA PHE A 22 -1.26 7.47 -2.11
C PHE A 22 -0.89 6.75 -0.80
N LEU A 23 -1.84 6.06 -0.18
CA LEU A 23 -1.62 5.35 1.09
C LEU A 23 -0.60 4.22 0.95
N ASP A 24 -0.60 3.50 -0.17
CA ASP A 24 0.34 2.43 -0.46
C ASP A 24 1.79 2.92 -0.42
N HIS A 25 2.09 3.99 -1.14
CA HIS A 25 3.43 4.58 -1.15
C HIS A 25 3.75 5.30 0.15
N PHE A 26 2.80 6.03 0.72
CA PHE A 26 2.98 6.77 1.96
C PHE A 26 3.38 5.85 3.12
N ILE A 27 2.67 4.72 3.31
CA ILE A 27 2.96 3.81 4.42
C ILE A 27 4.34 3.14 4.29
N MET A 28 4.77 2.85 3.05
CA MET A 28 6.09 2.28 2.80
C MET A 28 7.20 3.28 3.09
N LEU A 29 6.98 4.57 2.84
CA LEU A 29 7.99 5.60 3.02
C LEU A 29 8.00 6.25 4.39
N VAL A 30 6.89 6.21 5.12
CA VAL A 30 6.85 6.63 6.53
C VAL A 30 7.94 5.94 7.35
N PHE A 31 8.26 4.67 7.02
CA PHE A 31 9.34 3.95 7.68
C PHE A 31 10.69 4.67 7.52
N ALA A 32 11.03 5.19 6.34
CA ALA A 32 12.31 5.86 6.13
C ALA A 32 12.47 7.09 7.06
N LYS A 33 11.38 7.81 7.30
CA LYS A 33 11.36 8.93 8.27
C LYS A 33 11.39 8.41 9.71
N ALA A 34 10.55 7.42 10.03
CA ALA A 34 10.45 6.84 11.37
C ALA A 34 11.72 6.08 11.77
N ALA A 35 12.51 5.60 10.82
CA ALA A 35 13.76 4.88 11.09
C ALA A 35 14.77 5.73 11.88
N TYR A 36 14.77 7.06 11.70
CA TYR A 36 15.62 7.95 12.46
C TYR A 36 15.25 7.92 13.96
N ASP A 37 13.97 8.02 14.28
CA ASP A 37 13.49 8.01 15.65
C ASP A 37 13.59 6.61 16.27
N ALA A 38 13.31 5.57 15.49
CA ALA A 38 13.50 4.18 15.89
C ALA A 38 14.98 3.87 16.20
N GLY A 39 15.93 4.38 15.40
CA GLY A 39 17.36 4.26 15.66
C GLY A 39 17.73 4.83 17.04
N ARG A 40 17.25 6.02 17.34
CA ARG A 40 17.46 6.64 18.65
C ARG A 40 16.86 5.84 19.80
N TYR A 41 15.65 5.30 19.62
CA TYR A 41 14.96 4.51 20.62
C TYR A 41 15.68 3.17 20.92
N PHE A 42 16.16 2.50 19.86
CA PHE A 42 16.84 1.20 20.00
C PHE A 42 18.37 1.31 20.17
N GLY A 43 18.93 2.53 20.21
CA GLY A 43 20.39 2.74 20.34
C GLY A 43 21.17 2.30 19.09
N LEU A 44 20.57 2.39 17.90
CA LEU A 44 21.15 1.99 16.62
C LEU A 44 21.31 3.20 15.67
N GLY A 45 22.29 3.14 14.80
CA GLY A 45 22.44 4.11 13.70
C GLY A 45 21.31 3.98 12.67
N TYR A 46 21.04 5.07 11.95
CA TYR A 46 20.03 5.10 10.89
C TYR A 46 20.23 3.97 9.85
N GLU A 47 21.48 3.77 9.42
CA GLU A 47 21.83 2.74 8.43
C GLU A 47 21.50 1.33 8.94
N GLN A 48 21.74 1.08 10.23
CA GLN A 48 21.43 -0.21 10.86
C GLN A 48 19.93 -0.46 10.91
N ILE A 49 19.13 0.55 11.25
CA ILE A 49 17.66 0.43 11.25
C ILE A 49 17.12 0.20 9.83
N MET A 50 17.69 0.86 8.82
CA MET A 50 17.27 0.68 7.43
C MET A 50 17.40 -0.77 6.95
N VAL A 51 18.41 -1.51 7.43
CA VAL A 51 18.60 -2.94 7.10
C VAL A 51 17.39 -3.77 7.57
N TYR A 52 16.82 -3.47 8.73
CA TYR A 52 15.64 -4.17 9.23
C TYR A 52 14.37 -3.89 8.41
N GLY A 53 14.34 -2.79 7.64
CA GLY A 53 13.25 -2.47 6.73
C GLY A 53 13.31 -3.21 5.39
N VAL A 54 14.48 -3.71 4.99
CA VAL A 54 14.67 -4.36 3.67
C VAL A 54 13.68 -5.50 3.42
N GLY A 55 13.40 -6.32 4.45
CA GLY A 55 12.44 -7.41 4.36
C GLY A 55 11.03 -6.95 3.94
N GLY A 56 10.60 -5.78 4.39
CA GLY A 56 9.32 -5.19 3.98
C GLY A 56 9.27 -4.84 2.50
N PHE A 57 10.32 -4.23 1.96
CA PHE A 57 10.42 -3.91 0.53
C PHE A 57 10.50 -5.18 -0.34
N VAL A 58 11.22 -6.22 0.11
CA VAL A 58 11.28 -7.51 -0.57
C VAL A 58 9.89 -8.16 -0.61
N LEU A 59 9.15 -8.14 0.50
CA LEU A 59 7.81 -8.69 0.57
C LEU A 59 6.81 -7.85 -0.23
N PHE A 60 6.94 -6.53 -0.26
CA PHE A 60 6.13 -5.64 -1.09
C PHE A 60 6.17 -6.04 -2.58
N GLY A 61 7.35 -6.30 -3.14
CA GLY A 61 7.46 -6.78 -4.51
C GLY A 61 7.14 -8.27 -4.65
N GLY A 62 7.67 -9.10 -3.75
CA GLY A 62 7.61 -10.55 -3.84
C GLY A 62 6.21 -11.15 -3.64
N MET A 63 5.33 -10.48 -2.86
CA MET A 63 3.96 -10.96 -2.62
C MET A 63 2.95 -10.50 -3.68
N ALA A 64 3.32 -9.60 -4.60
CA ALA A 64 2.43 -9.08 -5.63
C ALA A 64 1.83 -10.18 -6.54
N PRO A 65 2.58 -11.21 -7.01
CA PRO A 65 1.99 -12.29 -7.80
C PRO A 65 0.95 -13.10 -7.02
N LEU A 66 1.18 -13.35 -5.73
CA LEU A 66 0.22 -14.03 -4.87
C LEU A 66 -1.04 -13.18 -4.68
N ALA A 67 -0.89 -11.88 -4.45
CA ALA A 67 -2.00 -10.94 -4.32
C ALA A 67 -2.86 -10.90 -5.59
N ALA A 68 -2.23 -10.89 -6.78
CA ALA A 68 -2.93 -10.98 -8.05
C ALA A 68 -3.74 -12.28 -8.17
N HIS A 69 -3.12 -13.42 -7.89
CA HIS A 69 -3.77 -14.72 -7.94
C HIS A 69 -4.99 -14.81 -6.99
N LEU A 70 -4.83 -14.33 -5.77
CA LEU A 70 -5.93 -14.32 -4.79
C LEU A 70 -7.06 -13.39 -5.22
N ALA A 71 -6.75 -12.23 -5.79
CA ALA A 71 -7.75 -11.29 -6.30
C ALA A 71 -8.57 -11.87 -7.46
N ASP A 72 -7.93 -12.61 -8.35
CA ASP A 72 -8.62 -13.27 -9.46
C ASP A 72 -9.45 -14.47 -9.00
N ARG A 73 -9.00 -15.20 -7.97
CA ARG A 73 -9.72 -16.35 -7.41
C ARG A 73 -10.92 -15.96 -6.54
N PHE A 74 -10.81 -14.89 -5.76
CA PHE A 74 -11.84 -14.48 -4.81
C PHE A 74 -12.57 -13.22 -5.26
N SER A 75 -11.98 -12.06 -5.01
CA SER A 75 -12.58 -10.76 -5.37
C SER A 75 -11.54 -9.65 -5.24
N ARG A 76 -11.43 -8.81 -6.27
CA ARG A 76 -10.57 -7.62 -6.24
C ARG A 76 -11.01 -6.64 -5.16
N SER A 77 -12.32 -6.43 -5.00
CA SER A 77 -12.84 -5.56 -3.95
C SER A 77 -12.53 -6.08 -2.55
N ALA A 78 -12.66 -7.40 -2.32
CA ALA A 78 -12.30 -8.01 -1.04
C ALA A 78 -10.80 -7.86 -0.75
N MET A 79 -9.95 -8.05 -1.76
CA MET A 79 -8.50 -7.85 -1.60
C MET A 79 -8.15 -6.39 -1.27
N MET A 80 -8.86 -5.40 -1.83
CA MET A 80 -8.68 -4.00 -1.44
C MET A 80 -9.11 -3.71 0.00
N VAL A 81 -10.11 -4.42 0.53
CA VAL A 81 -10.46 -4.37 1.96
C VAL A 81 -9.32 -4.94 2.80
N VAL A 82 -8.78 -6.11 2.42
CA VAL A 82 -7.61 -6.72 3.08
C VAL A 82 -6.41 -5.77 3.05
N PHE A 83 -6.15 -5.09 1.94
CA PHE A 83 -5.11 -4.07 1.83
C PHE A 83 -5.25 -2.99 2.91
N HIS A 84 -6.40 -2.31 2.99
CA HIS A 84 -6.57 -1.19 3.92
C HIS A 84 -6.52 -1.62 5.39
N PHE A 85 -7.25 -2.68 5.75
CA PHE A 85 -7.23 -3.19 7.12
C PHE A 85 -5.86 -3.77 7.48
N GLY A 86 -5.21 -4.45 6.55
CA GLY A 86 -3.90 -5.05 6.76
C GLY A 86 -2.81 -4.01 7.00
N ILE A 87 -2.69 -2.98 6.14
CA ILE A 87 -1.69 -1.92 6.34
C ILE A 87 -1.98 -1.12 7.61
N GLY A 88 -3.25 -0.82 7.91
CA GLY A 88 -3.62 -0.12 9.14
C GLY A 88 -3.26 -0.91 10.39
N LEU A 89 -3.60 -2.19 10.44
CA LEU A 89 -3.23 -3.07 11.56
C LEU A 89 -1.71 -3.20 11.68
N ALA A 90 -1.01 -3.42 10.57
CA ALA A 90 0.45 -3.54 10.60
C ALA A 90 1.14 -2.25 11.06
N ALA A 91 0.61 -1.07 10.70
CA ALA A 91 1.10 0.21 11.19
C ALA A 91 0.90 0.37 12.70
N VAL A 92 -0.26 -0.03 13.23
CA VAL A 92 -0.52 -0.04 14.68
C VAL A 92 0.46 -1.00 15.39
N LEU A 93 0.66 -2.20 14.86
CA LEU A 93 1.62 -3.15 15.41
C LEU A 93 3.05 -2.57 15.39
N ALA A 94 3.44 -1.89 14.31
CA ALA A 94 4.75 -1.25 14.21
C ALA A 94 4.96 -0.18 15.31
N SER A 95 3.92 0.58 15.63
CA SER A 95 3.98 1.60 16.68
C SER A 95 4.14 1.03 18.11
N MET A 96 3.83 -0.25 18.31
CA MET A 96 3.88 -0.93 19.61
C MET A 96 5.14 -1.78 19.80
N THR A 97 6.07 -1.76 18.85
CA THR A 97 7.26 -2.62 18.88
C THR A 97 8.25 -2.21 19.97
N GLN A 98 8.81 -3.21 20.66
CA GLN A 98 9.76 -3.04 21.77
C GLN A 98 11.16 -3.55 21.38
N SER A 99 11.33 -4.11 20.20
CA SER A 99 12.62 -4.57 19.68
C SER A 99 12.70 -4.37 18.17
N VAL A 100 13.93 -4.29 17.65
CA VAL A 100 14.20 -4.16 16.22
C VAL A 100 13.66 -5.33 15.40
N TRP A 101 13.62 -6.54 15.97
CA TRP A 101 13.06 -7.71 15.30
C TRP A 101 11.54 -7.66 15.20
N GLN A 102 10.86 -7.15 16.24
CA GLN A 102 9.42 -6.87 16.17
C GLN A 102 9.13 -5.79 15.14
N LEU A 103 9.94 -4.73 15.08
CA LEU A 103 9.82 -3.69 14.07
C LEU A 103 10.01 -4.27 12.66
N ALA A 104 11.05 -5.08 12.43
CA ALA A 104 11.28 -5.76 11.15
C ALA A 104 10.08 -6.62 10.74
N GLY A 105 9.51 -7.39 11.67
CA GLY A 105 8.30 -8.18 11.43
C GLY A 105 7.08 -7.34 11.07
N ALA A 106 6.86 -6.23 11.78
CA ALA A 106 5.75 -5.31 11.50
C ALA A 106 5.90 -4.62 10.14
N ILE A 107 7.11 -4.19 9.77
CA ILE A 107 7.40 -3.64 8.44
C ILE A 107 7.23 -4.72 7.36
N GLY A 108 7.62 -5.95 7.65
CA GLY A 108 7.35 -7.09 6.77
C GLY A 108 5.85 -7.27 6.51
N LEU A 109 5.00 -7.18 7.54
CA LEU A 109 3.54 -7.22 7.40
C LEU A 109 3.01 -6.05 6.57
N ILE A 110 3.52 -4.84 6.76
CA ILE A 110 3.19 -3.69 5.90
C ILE A 110 3.50 -4.05 4.45
N GLY A 111 4.69 -4.57 4.14
CA GLY A 111 5.07 -4.97 2.79
C GLY A 111 4.15 -6.02 2.18
N VAL A 112 3.74 -7.05 2.96
CA VAL A 112 2.80 -8.08 2.51
C VAL A 112 1.45 -7.48 2.11
N PHE A 113 0.88 -6.60 2.93
CA PHE A 113 -0.42 -6.01 2.63
C PHE A 113 -0.34 -4.92 1.56
N ALA A 114 0.72 -4.11 1.54
CA ALA A 114 0.96 -3.12 0.51
C ALA A 114 1.15 -3.75 -0.88
N ALA A 115 1.72 -4.96 -0.98
CA ALA A 115 1.85 -5.71 -2.22
C ALA A 115 0.53 -5.93 -2.99
N ILE A 116 -0.61 -5.75 -2.31
CA ILE A 116 -1.94 -5.96 -2.91
C ILE A 116 -2.31 -4.85 -3.88
N TYR A 117 -1.95 -3.59 -3.57
CA TYR A 117 -2.47 -2.45 -4.31
C TYR A 117 -2.11 -2.50 -5.80
N HIS A 118 -0.85 -2.67 -6.16
CA HIS A 118 -0.40 -2.57 -7.55
C HIS A 118 -1.09 -3.56 -8.49
N PRO A 119 -1.12 -4.87 -8.23
CA PRO A 119 -1.79 -5.81 -9.13
C PRO A 119 -3.32 -5.68 -9.09
N VAL A 120 -3.90 -5.34 -7.95
CA VAL A 120 -5.36 -5.36 -7.77
C VAL A 120 -5.98 -4.01 -8.09
N GLY A 121 -5.48 -2.93 -7.49
CA GLY A 121 -6.01 -1.57 -7.65
C GLY A 121 -5.85 -1.08 -9.10
N ILE A 122 -4.68 -1.29 -9.72
CA ILE A 122 -4.46 -0.94 -11.11
C ILE A 122 -5.38 -1.75 -12.04
N ALA A 123 -5.53 -3.05 -11.80
CA ALA A 123 -6.47 -3.88 -12.57
C ALA A 123 -7.91 -3.36 -12.47
N MET A 124 -8.36 -2.93 -11.29
CA MET A 124 -9.68 -2.32 -11.11
C MET A 124 -9.80 -0.99 -11.85
N LEU A 125 -8.74 -0.17 -11.85
CA LEU A 125 -8.72 1.12 -12.50
C LEU A 125 -8.88 1.01 -14.02
N ILE A 126 -8.24 0.02 -14.66
CA ILE A 126 -8.27 -0.17 -16.13
C ILE A 126 -9.52 -0.90 -16.65
N GLN A 127 -10.29 -1.58 -15.78
CA GLN A 127 -11.49 -2.32 -16.20
C GLN A 127 -12.55 -1.48 -16.92
N SER A 128 -12.61 -0.17 -16.69
CA SER A 128 -13.64 0.68 -17.27
C SER A 128 -13.46 0.99 -18.76
N ASN A 129 -12.35 0.61 -19.36
CA ASN A 129 -12.00 0.73 -20.78
C ASN A 129 -12.18 2.16 -21.40
N ARG A 130 -12.30 3.20 -20.58
CA ARG A 130 -12.46 4.60 -21.03
C ARG A 130 -11.35 5.47 -20.48
N ARG A 131 -10.66 6.21 -21.35
CA ARG A 131 -9.58 7.16 -21.01
C ARG A 131 -8.53 6.56 -20.06
N ILE A 132 -8.14 5.31 -20.30
CA ILE A 132 -7.25 4.54 -19.43
C ILE A 132 -5.98 5.32 -19.11
N GLY A 133 -5.32 5.90 -20.13
CA GLY A 133 -4.10 6.67 -19.92
C GLY A 133 -4.27 7.86 -18.99
N PHE A 134 -5.37 8.61 -19.11
CA PHE A 134 -5.67 9.74 -18.22
C PHE A 134 -5.90 9.29 -16.78
N ARG A 135 -6.65 8.20 -16.58
CA ARG A 135 -6.93 7.65 -15.24
C ARG A 135 -5.66 7.12 -14.57
N LEU A 136 -4.82 6.39 -15.32
CA LEU A 136 -3.52 5.94 -14.85
C LEU A 136 -2.59 7.10 -14.53
N GLY A 137 -2.61 8.17 -15.35
CA GLY A 137 -1.84 9.38 -15.09
C GLY A 137 -2.23 10.06 -13.78
N ILE A 138 -3.54 10.25 -13.51
CA ILE A 138 -4.02 10.79 -12.24
C ILE A 138 -3.63 9.86 -11.08
N ASN A 139 -3.84 8.56 -11.24
CA ASN A 139 -3.49 7.59 -10.23
C ASN A 139 -1.98 7.61 -9.90
N GLY A 140 -1.13 7.75 -10.92
CA GLY A 140 0.31 7.93 -10.74
C GLY A 140 0.68 9.21 -9.99
N VAL A 141 -0.06 10.31 -10.20
CA VAL A 141 0.14 11.55 -9.42
C VAL A 141 -0.13 11.28 -7.94
N PHE A 142 -1.23 10.60 -7.61
CA PHE A 142 -1.52 10.25 -6.21
C PHE A 142 -0.46 9.33 -5.60
N GLY A 143 0.05 8.33 -6.34
CA GLY A 143 1.16 7.50 -5.88
C GLY A 143 2.41 8.34 -5.58
N ASN A 144 2.79 9.23 -6.50
CA ASN A 144 3.93 10.12 -6.33
C ASN A 144 3.76 11.09 -5.13
N MET A 145 2.54 11.57 -4.88
CA MET A 145 2.26 12.37 -3.68
C MET A 145 2.46 11.59 -2.38
N GLY A 146 2.27 10.26 -2.41
CA GLY A 146 2.58 9.39 -1.26
C GLY A 146 4.09 9.25 -1.01
N VAL A 147 4.91 9.50 -2.04
CA VAL A 147 6.39 9.47 -1.97
C VAL A 147 6.97 10.80 -1.48
N ALA A 148 6.30 11.92 -1.73
CA ALA A 148 6.78 13.28 -1.42
C ALA A 148 6.60 13.65 0.05
#